data_31aab72ecc8d40eb7a5b10b6994d68c6
#
_entry.id   31aab72ecc8d40eb7a5b10b6994d68c6
#
_cell.length_a   1.000
_cell.length_b   1.000
_cell.length_c   1.000
_cell.angle_alpha   90.00
_cell.angle_beta   90.00
_cell.angle_gamma   90.00
#
_symmetry.space_group_name_H-M   'P 1'
#
loop_
_entity.id
_entity.type
_entity.pdbx_description
1 polymer ?
#
loop_
_entity_poly.entity_id
_entity_poly.type
_entity_poly.pdbx_seq_one_letter_code
_entity_poly.pdbx_strand_id
1 'polypeptide(L)'
;MSGRAARSSPSSAGAAEQGGPLQATPKATTEWIRSLRAPKPSFDPWVPQAVQIEDERARDGSTASVGTVFITNRECPFTCLMCDLWKYTTDESVPAGAVDRQVESALAQMGAISQVKLYNAGNFFDDRAVAPPDRERIATRLGHLDAVIVENHPKMVDDRVRAFRDLVGTDVDVAMGLETVHPEILPRLNKRMTLADFEAASERLRAAELQVRAFILVRAPFMTEAEGVEWACRSIDFAFSVGVECCAVIPTRAGNGAL
;
A
#
# COMPACT_ATOMS: atom_id res chain seq x y z
N MET A 1 6.15 66.75 14.54
CA MET A 1 7.11 66.18 13.59
C MET A 1 7.68 64.93 14.21
N SER A 2 7.21 63.75 13.81
CA SER A 2 7.87 62.47 14.12
C SER A 2 7.41 61.48 13.10
N GLY A 3 8.30 61.18 12.15
CA GLY A 3 8.09 60.27 11.06
C GLY A 3 8.21 58.83 11.55
N ARG A 4 7.19 58.04 11.31
CA ARG A 4 7.17 56.61 11.56
C ARG A 4 7.59 55.90 10.28
N ALA A 5 8.80 55.38 10.24
CA ALA A 5 9.30 54.55 9.17
C ALA A 5 8.54 53.24 9.12
N ALA A 6 7.91 52.95 7.98
CA ALA A 6 7.30 51.67 7.67
C ALA A 6 8.42 50.63 7.43
N ARG A 7 8.43 49.57 8.23
CA ARG A 7 9.26 48.38 7.99
C ARG A 7 8.55 47.48 6.94
N SER A 8 9.10 47.41 5.77
CA SER A 8 8.74 46.43 4.74
C SER A 8 9.11 45.03 5.21
N SER A 9 8.10 44.17 5.35
CA SER A 9 8.29 42.74 5.57
C SER A 9 8.84 42.09 4.27
N PRO A 10 9.81 41.18 4.34
CA PRO A 10 10.25 40.47 3.18
C PRO A 10 9.15 39.48 2.73
N SER A 11 8.85 39.52 1.44
CA SER A 11 8.02 38.61 0.68
C SER A 11 8.49 37.17 0.87
N SER A 12 7.60 36.32 1.36
CA SER A 12 7.77 34.85 1.39
C SER A 12 7.46 34.25 0.00
N ALA A 13 8.31 34.56 -0.98
CA ALA A 13 8.33 33.84 -2.24
C ALA A 13 9.61 33.02 -2.28
N GLY A 14 9.53 31.69 -2.17
CA GLY A 14 10.69 30.83 -2.35
C GLY A 14 10.75 29.57 -1.49
N ALA A 15 9.65 28.83 -1.40
CA ALA A 15 9.71 27.48 -0.82
C ALA A 15 8.96 26.45 -1.70
N ALA A 16 9.27 26.45 -2.97
CA ALA A 16 8.72 25.46 -3.88
C ALA A 16 9.77 25.18 -4.97
N GLU A 17 10.81 24.41 -4.62
CA GLU A 17 11.68 23.69 -5.57
C GLU A 17 12.84 23.03 -4.80
N GLN A 18 12.54 22.06 -3.93
CA GLN A 18 13.56 21.16 -3.37
C GLN A 18 13.10 19.71 -3.51
N GLY A 19 12.54 19.37 -4.67
CA GLY A 19 12.54 17.99 -5.13
C GLY A 19 13.90 17.72 -5.74
N GLY A 20 14.74 16.90 -5.10
CA GLY A 20 16.01 16.52 -5.67
C GLY A 20 15.83 15.95 -7.09
N PRO A 21 16.81 16.05 -7.98
CA PRO A 21 16.69 15.59 -9.35
C PRO A 21 16.34 14.09 -9.36
N LEU A 22 15.29 13.73 -10.08
CA LEU A 22 15.04 12.33 -10.41
C LEU A 22 16.30 11.79 -11.08
N GLN A 23 16.85 10.75 -10.50
CA GLN A 23 18.09 10.17 -11.01
C GLN A 23 17.84 9.57 -12.40
N ALA A 24 18.87 9.55 -13.23
CA ALA A 24 18.77 9.13 -14.65
C ALA A 24 18.32 7.67 -14.85
N THR A 25 18.39 6.84 -13.80
CA THR A 25 17.97 5.43 -13.86
C THR A 25 17.16 5.05 -12.61
N PRO A 26 16.25 4.05 -12.71
CA PRO A 26 15.51 3.55 -11.56
C PRO A 26 16.41 3.04 -10.42
N LYS A 27 17.60 2.53 -10.74
CA LYS A 27 18.58 2.09 -9.73
C LYS A 27 19.13 3.29 -8.97
N ALA A 28 19.58 4.33 -9.67
CA ALA A 28 20.09 5.54 -9.04
C ALA A 28 19.02 6.26 -8.21
N THR A 29 17.78 6.30 -8.69
CA THR A 29 16.63 6.83 -7.93
C THR A 29 16.39 6.05 -6.63
N THR A 30 16.46 4.72 -6.69
CA THR A 30 16.33 3.86 -5.50
C THR A 30 17.44 4.11 -4.48
N GLU A 31 18.69 4.19 -4.93
CA GLU A 31 19.84 4.46 -4.07
C GLU A 31 19.71 5.84 -3.42
N TRP A 32 19.31 6.84 -4.17
CA TRP A 32 19.06 8.19 -3.65
C TRP A 32 17.94 8.19 -2.60
N ILE A 33 16.77 7.60 -2.87
CA ILE A 33 15.68 7.50 -1.90
C ILE A 33 16.16 6.83 -0.62
N ARG A 34 16.90 5.73 -0.73
CA ARG A 34 17.43 5.00 0.44
C ARG A 34 18.42 5.82 1.26
N SER A 35 19.23 6.66 0.60
CA SER A 35 20.20 7.53 1.29
C SER A 35 19.54 8.63 2.15
N LEU A 36 18.28 8.95 1.88
CA LEU A 36 17.50 9.94 2.63
C LEU A 36 16.76 9.35 3.83
N ARG A 37 16.73 8.01 3.94
CA ARG A 37 15.99 7.33 5.01
C ARG A 37 16.73 7.44 6.33
N ALA A 38 15.99 7.78 7.40
CA ALA A 38 16.49 7.63 8.75
C ALA A 38 16.63 6.13 9.12
N PRO A 39 17.44 5.79 10.13
CA PRO A 39 17.46 4.44 10.69
C PRO A 39 16.06 4.03 11.10
N LYS A 40 15.67 2.79 10.76
CA LYS A 40 14.39 2.25 11.22
C LYS A 40 14.54 1.53 12.58
N PRO A 41 13.49 1.52 13.41
CA PRO A 41 13.49 0.76 14.65
C PRO A 41 13.54 -0.74 14.36
N SER A 42 13.99 -1.52 15.34
CA SER A 42 13.87 -2.97 15.30
C SER A 42 12.48 -3.40 15.79
N PHE A 43 11.95 -4.45 15.21
CA PHE A 43 10.65 -5.01 15.57
C PHE A 43 10.78 -6.48 15.94
N ASP A 44 9.94 -6.94 16.87
CA ASP A 44 9.78 -8.36 17.16
C ASP A 44 9.08 -9.03 15.96
N PRO A 45 9.73 -9.99 15.29
CA PRO A 45 9.13 -10.64 14.12
C PRO A 45 7.92 -11.53 14.45
N TRP A 46 7.64 -11.79 15.72
CA TRP A 46 6.54 -12.62 16.19
C TRP A 46 5.27 -11.82 16.56
N VAL A 47 5.36 -10.48 16.51
CA VAL A 47 4.28 -9.57 16.92
C VAL A 47 3.86 -8.70 15.75
N PRO A 48 2.55 -8.57 15.46
CA PRO A 48 2.08 -7.63 14.46
C PRO A 48 2.32 -6.18 14.91
N GLN A 49 2.49 -5.26 13.98
CA GLN A 49 2.67 -3.83 14.26
C GLN A 49 1.47 -3.22 14.96
N ALA A 50 0.27 -3.61 14.52
CA ALA A 50 -0.99 -3.18 15.10
C ALA A 50 -2.12 -4.15 14.70
N VAL A 51 -3.19 -4.09 15.48
CA VAL A 51 -4.45 -4.78 15.24
C VAL A 51 -5.57 -3.77 15.40
N GLN A 52 -6.49 -3.69 14.44
CA GLN A 52 -7.62 -2.77 14.44
C GLN A 52 -8.90 -3.49 14.06
N ILE A 53 -10.04 -3.00 14.51
CA ILE A 53 -11.37 -3.46 14.09
C ILE A 53 -12.13 -2.21 13.67
N GLU A 54 -12.74 -2.25 12.50
CA GLU A 54 -13.50 -1.15 11.93
C GLU A 54 -14.78 -1.69 11.27
N ASP A 55 -15.81 -0.89 11.26
CA ASP A 55 -17.00 -1.17 10.48
C ASP A 55 -16.80 -0.59 9.07
N GLU A 56 -16.89 -1.44 8.07
CA GLU A 56 -16.78 -1.04 6.66
C GLU A 56 -18.01 -1.46 5.86
N ARG A 57 -18.22 -0.79 4.75
CA ARG A 57 -19.28 -1.16 3.82
C ARG A 57 -18.88 -2.44 3.06
N ALA A 58 -19.68 -3.48 3.20
CA ALA A 58 -19.59 -4.70 2.42
C ALA A 58 -20.14 -4.50 1.01
N ARG A 59 -19.91 -5.46 0.11
CA ARG A 59 -20.33 -5.42 -1.30
C ARG A 59 -21.84 -5.31 -1.49
N ASP A 60 -22.58 -6.03 -0.69
CA ASP A 60 -24.05 -6.02 -0.69
C ASP A 60 -24.64 -4.72 -0.12
N GLY A 61 -23.78 -3.80 0.34
CA GLY A 61 -24.15 -2.54 0.95
C GLY A 61 -24.44 -2.61 2.44
N SER A 62 -24.34 -3.77 3.04
CA SER A 62 -24.41 -3.95 4.50
C SER A 62 -23.15 -3.40 5.18
N THR A 63 -23.16 -3.39 6.52
CA THR A 63 -21.98 -3.08 7.32
C THR A 63 -21.32 -4.38 7.77
N ALA A 64 -20.03 -4.52 7.49
CA ALA A 64 -19.20 -5.65 7.91
C ALA A 64 -18.23 -5.21 9.00
N SER A 65 -18.05 -6.04 10.02
CA SER A 65 -16.98 -5.88 11.00
C SER A 65 -15.69 -6.43 10.41
N VAL A 66 -14.70 -5.57 10.19
CA VAL A 66 -13.47 -5.88 9.49
C VAL A 66 -12.27 -5.76 10.43
N GLY A 67 -11.55 -6.86 10.64
CA GLY A 67 -10.29 -6.85 11.34
C GLY A 67 -9.14 -6.46 10.41
N THR A 68 -8.21 -5.64 10.88
CA THR A 68 -6.98 -5.32 10.15
C THR A 68 -5.77 -5.74 10.96
N VAL A 69 -4.93 -6.59 10.39
CA VAL A 69 -3.65 -7.00 10.95
C VAL A 69 -2.53 -6.30 10.17
N PHE A 70 -1.77 -5.44 10.84
CA PHE A 70 -0.57 -4.86 10.27
C PHE A 70 0.62 -5.77 10.57
N ILE A 71 1.04 -6.52 9.57
CA ILE A 71 2.02 -7.61 9.71
C ILE A 71 3.44 -7.06 9.78
N THR A 72 4.24 -7.57 10.72
CA THR A 72 5.69 -7.39 10.76
C THR A 72 6.34 -8.40 9.82
N ASN A 73 6.97 -7.94 8.77
CA ASN A 73 7.62 -8.77 7.75
C ASN A 73 8.77 -8.00 7.08
N ARG A 74 9.49 -8.69 6.19
CA ARG A 74 10.56 -8.07 5.40
C ARG A 74 10.06 -6.94 4.52
N GLU A 75 10.91 -5.92 4.36
CA GLU A 75 10.68 -4.76 3.49
C GLU A 75 10.34 -5.15 2.05
N CYS A 76 9.39 -4.41 1.49
CA CYS A 76 8.99 -4.48 0.07
C CYS A 76 10.20 -4.28 -0.86
N PRO A 77 10.33 -5.06 -1.96
CA PRO A 77 11.43 -4.89 -2.90
C PRO A 77 11.36 -3.59 -3.72
N PHE A 78 10.20 -2.94 -3.73
CA PHE A 78 10.01 -1.66 -4.40
C PHE A 78 10.31 -0.50 -3.45
N THR A 79 10.93 0.55 -3.98
CA THR A 79 11.31 1.75 -3.22
C THR A 79 10.58 2.94 -3.80
N CYS A 80 9.26 3.00 -3.52
CA CYS A 80 8.41 4.09 -4.00
C CYS A 80 8.74 5.39 -3.28
N LEU A 81 8.74 6.52 -4.01
CA LEU A 81 9.13 7.83 -3.50
C LEU A 81 8.25 8.27 -2.33
N MET A 82 6.94 8.07 -2.42
CA MET A 82 5.96 8.48 -1.43
C MET A 82 5.81 7.52 -0.25
N CYS A 83 6.40 6.32 -0.31
CA CYS A 83 6.15 5.27 0.67
C CYS A 83 7.01 5.47 1.93
N ASP A 84 6.37 5.51 3.09
CA ASP A 84 7.03 5.52 4.40
C ASP A 84 6.83 4.22 5.20
N LEU A 85 6.13 3.25 4.62
CA LEU A 85 5.79 1.99 5.29
C LEU A 85 7.01 1.09 5.55
N TRP A 86 8.11 1.30 4.83
CA TRP A 86 9.38 0.63 5.09
C TRP A 86 9.85 0.76 6.54
N LYS A 87 9.45 1.82 7.23
CA LYS A 87 9.78 2.07 8.66
C LYS A 87 9.24 1.00 9.60
N TYR A 88 8.19 0.28 9.19
CA TYR A 88 7.47 -0.71 9.98
C TYR A 88 7.79 -2.15 9.56
N THR A 89 8.89 -2.34 8.82
CA THR A 89 9.30 -3.64 8.29
C THR A 89 10.68 -4.05 8.83
N THR A 90 11.05 -5.31 8.67
CA THR A 90 12.38 -5.83 8.98
C THR A 90 13.30 -5.77 7.76
N ASP A 91 14.62 -5.77 7.96
CA ASP A 91 15.59 -5.81 6.85
C ASP A 91 15.71 -7.22 6.28
N GLU A 92 15.62 -8.23 7.15
CA GLU A 92 15.69 -9.63 6.78
C GLU A 92 14.30 -10.28 6.84
N SER A 93 14.18 -11.43 6.19
CA SER A 93 12.97 -12.26 6.30
C SER A 93 12.73 -12.67 7.74
N VAL A 94 11.49 -12.60 8.19
CA VAL A 94 11.11 -13.08 9.51
C VAL A 94 11.21 -14.61 9.57
N PRO A 95 11.39 -15.21 10.77
CA PRO A 95 11.44 -16.66 10.91
C PRO A 95 10.19 -17.35 10.33
N ALA A 96 10.35 -18.55 9.81
CA ALA A 96 9.22 -19.35 9.36
C ALA A 96 8.24 -19.62 10.51
N GLY A 97 6.95 -19.44 10.24
CA GLY A 97 5.87 -19.51 11.24
C GLY A 97 5.58 -18.19 11.94
N ALA A 98 6.42 -17.16 11.77
CA ALA A 98 6.23 -15.89 12.47
C ALA A 98 4.99 -15.14 11.96
N VAL A 99 4.78 -15.09 10.65
CA VAL A 99 3.62 -14.39 10.08
C VAL A 99 2.31 -15.11 10.43
N ASP A 100 2.27 -16.44 10.34
CA ASP A 100 1.11 -17.22 10.78
C ASP A 100 0.77 -16.96 12.25
N ARG A 101 1.78 -16.95 13.13
CA ARG A 101 1.59 -16.67 14.55
C ARG A 101 1.09 -15.24 14.82
N GLN A 102 1.56 -14.25 14.07
CA GLN A 102 1.05 -12.88 14.16
C GLN A 102 -0.45 -12.83 13.82
N VAL A 103 -0.86 -13.48 12.73
CA VAL A 103 -2.27 -13.56 12.32
C VAL A 103 -3.09 -14.31 13.38
N GLU A 104 -2.62 -15.45 13.89
CA GLU A 104 -3.29 -16.19 14.94
C GLU A 104 -3.52 -15.34 16.19
N SER A 105 -2.48 -14.67 16.68
CA SER A 105 -2.57 -13.84 17.88
C SER A 105 -3.45 -12.61 17.68
N ALA A 106 -3.49 -12.05 16.48
CA ALA A 106 -4.36 -10.94 16.13
C ALA A 106 -5.84 -11.36 16.12
N LEU A 107 -6.16 -12.47 15.46
CA LEU A 107 -7.53 -13.01 15.42
C LEU A 107 -8.07 -13.33 16.82
N ALA A 108 -7.22 -13.86 17.71
CA ALA A 108 -7.61 -14.12 19.10
C ALA A 108 -7.99 -12.85 19.88
N GLN A 109 -7.56 -11.67 19.45
CA GLN A 109 -7.85 -10.37 20.06
C GLN A 109 -9.07 -9.67 19.44
N MET A 110 -9.47 -10.05 18.21
CA MET A 110 -10.48 -9.32 17.45
C MET A 110 -11.93 -9.67 17.82
N GLY A 111 -12.17 -10.79 18.49
CA GLY A 111 -13.55 -11.26 18.70
C GLY A 111 -14.22 -11.66 17.38
N ALA A 112 -15.52 -11.39 17.26
CA ALA A 112 -16.28 -11.73 16.05
C ALA A 112 -16.07 -10.67 14.97
N ILE A 113 -15.41 -11.06 13.88
CA ILE A 113 -15.27 -10.28 12.65
C ILE A 113 -15.79 -11.10 11.48
N SER A 114 -16.25 -10.44 10.42
CA SER A 114 -16.69 -11.11 9.19
C SER A 114 -15.61 -11.10 8.10
N GLN A 115 -14.73 -10.13 8.12
CA GLN A 115 -13.66 -9.98 7.12
C GLN A 115 -12.33 -9.63 7.80
N VAL A 116 -11.20 -9.94 7.12
CA VAL A 116 -9.89 -9.57 7.62
C VAL A 116 -9.02 -8.96 6.53
N LYS A 117 -8.29 -7.89 6.87
CA LYS A 117 -7.23 -7.29 6.06
C LYS A 117 -5.87 -7.72 6.62
N LEU A 118 -5.05 -8.28 5.76
CA LEU A 118 -3.65 -8.64 6.06
C LEU A 118 -2.75 -7.64 5.36
N TYR A 119 -2.48 -6.51 6.02
CA TYR A 119 -1.64 -5.45 5.49
C TYR A 119 -0.20 -5.64 5.95
N ASN A 120 0.67 -5.84 4.97
CA ASN A 120 2.05 -6.24 5.22
C ASN A 120 3.08 -5.21 4.74
N ALA A 121 2.65 -3.97 4.50
CA ALA A 121 3.50 -2.89 4.01
C ALA A 121 4.31 -3.27 2.75
N GLY A 122 3.76 -4.15 1.92
CA GLY A 122 4.49 -4.69 0.80
C GLY A 122 3.70 -5.62 -0.10
N ASN A 123 4.13 -6.86 -0.19
CA ASN A 123 3.52 -7.87 -1.06
C ASN A 123 3.32 -9.16 -0.29
N PHE A 124 2.08 -9.55 -0.09
CA PHE A 124 1.72 -10.78 0.61
C PHE A 124 2.24 -12.04 -0.11
N PHE A 125 2.41 -11.97 -1.43
CA PHE A 125 2.93 -13.07 -2.25
C PHE A 125 4.45 -12.98 -2.53
N ASP A 126 5.18 -12.08 -1.87
CA ASP A 126 6.66 -12.17 -1.84
C ASP A 126 7.07 -13.23 -0.81
N ASP A 127 7.69 -14.31 -1.27
CA ASP A 127 8.13 -15.44 -0.42
C ASP A 127 9.14 -15.02 0.66
N ARG A 128 9.80 -13.87 0.48
CA ARG A 128 10.71 -13.32 1.48
C ARG A 128 9.99 -12.52 2.55
N ALA A 129 8.79 -12.01 2.26
CA ALA A 129 7.94 -11.28 3.20
C ALA A 129 7.03 -12.23 3.96
N VAL A 130 6.31 -13.09 3.24
CA VAL A 130 5.43 -14.12 3.81
C VAL A 130 5.81 -15.47 3.21
N ALA A 131 6.42 -16.32 4.01
CA ALA A 131 6.88 -17.63 3.56
C ALA A 131 5.71 -18.51 3.06
N PRO A 132 5.89 -19.33 2.00
CA PRO A 132 4.84 -20.19 1.48
C PRO A 132 4.13 -21.04 2.54
N PRO A 133 4.82 -21.71 3.50
CA PRO A 133 4.14 -22.46 4.55
C PRO A 133 3.30 -21.60 5.50
N ASP A 134 3.66 -20.32 5.68
CA ASP A 134 2.85 -19.39 6.49
C ASP A 134 1.58 -19.02 5.75
N ARG A 135 1.66 -18.74 4.43
CA ARG A 135 0.47 -18.48 3.60
C ARG A 135 -0.53 -19.64 3.63
N GLU A 136 -0.04 -20.89 3.56
CA GLU A 136 -0.89 -22.08 3.61
C GLU A 136 -1.63 -22.20 4.96
N ARG A 137 -0.93 -22.00 6.08
CA ARG A 137 -1.54 -22.00 7.41
C ARG A 137 -2.54 -20.87 7.60
N ILE A 138 -2.17 -19.67 7.17
CA ILE A 138 -3.06 -18.50 7.19
C ILE A 138 -4.32 -18.77 6.38
N ALA A 139 -4.20 -19.30 5.16
CA ALA A 139 -5.34 -19.63 4.32
C ALA A 139 -6.30 -20.59 5.03
N THR A 140 -5.78 -21.68 5.58
CA THR A 140 -6.59 -22.66 6.34
C THR A 140 -7.30 -22.04 7.54
N ARG A 141 -6.65 -21.07 8.20
CA ARG A 141 -7.19 -20.38 9.38
C ARG A 141 -8.35 -19.44 9.04
N LEU A 142 -8.33 -18.83 7.85
CA LEU A 142 -9.25 -17.77 7.46
C LEU A 142 -10.50 -18.22 6.69
N GLY A 143 -10.59 -19.47 6.32
CA GLY A 143 -11.69 -20.00 5.48
C GLY A 143 -13.08 -19.93 6.10
N HIS A 144 -13.22 -19.50 7.35
CA HIS A 144 -14.50 -19.28 8.01
C HIS A 144 -15.01 -17.83 7.92
N LEU A 145 -14.22 -16.92 7.38
CA LEU A 145 -14.58 -15.52 7.18
C LEU A 145 -15.25 -15.32 5.82
N ASP A 146 -15.99 -14.24 5.67
CA ASP A 146 -16.66 -13.89 4.42
C ASP A 146 -15.67 -13.41 3.35
N ALA A 147 -14.61 -12.70 3.75
CA ALA A 147 -13.58 -12.22 2.84
C ALA A 147 -12.22 -12.01 3.51
N VAL A 148 -11.16 -12.17 2.71
CA VAL A 148 -9.78 -11.89 3.08
C VAL A 148 -9.19 -10.85 2.12
N ILE A 149 -8.65 -9.76 2.64
CA ILE A 149 -8.01 -8.71 1.86
C ILE A 149 -6.51 -8.77 2.06
N VAL A 150 -5.73 -8.83 0.99
CA VAL A 150 -4.25 -8.86 1.02
C VAL A 150 -3.66 -7.77 0.13
N GLU A 151 -2.46 -7.28 0.47
CA GLU A 151 -1.74 -6.31 -0.34
C GLU A 151 -0.82 -7.00 -1.36
N ASN A 152 -0.79 -6.46 -2.58
CA ASN A 152 0.19 -6.89 -3.56
C ASN A 152 0.56 -5.77 -4.55
N HIS A 153 1.76 -5.83 -5.09
CA HIS A 153 2.16 -4.95 -6.18
C HIS A 153 1.67 -5.53 -7.52
N PRO A 154 1.14 -4.74 -8.46
CA PRO A 154 0.64 -5.26 -9.74
C PRO A 154 1.61 -6.17 -10.48
N LYS A 155 2.90 -5.86 -10.48
CA LYS A 155 3.94 -6.69 -11.12
C LYS A 155 4.25 -8.01 -10.42
N MET A 156 3.64 -8.26 -9.27
CA MET A 156 3.81 -9.51 -8.50
C MET A 156 2.53 -10.36 -8.50
N VAL A 157 1.56 -10.03 -9.33
CA VAL A 157 0.36 -10.84 -9.53
C VAL A 157 0.70 -12.03 -10.43
N ASP A 158 0.68 -13.23 -9.83
CA ASP A 158 0.93 -14.49 -10.50
C ASP A 158 0.03 -15.61 -9.97
N ASP A 159 0.31 -16.87 -10.32
CA ASP A 159 -0.55 -18.01 -9.98
C ASP A 159 -0.62 -18.30 -8.46
N ARG A 160 0.31 -17.77 -7.66
CA ARG A 160 0.27 -17.89 -6.19
C ARG A 160 -0.97 -17.24 -5.58
N VAL A 161 -1.46 -16.16 -6.20
CA VAL A 161 -2.68 -15.48 -5.74
C VAL A 161 -3.90 -16.37 -5.89
N ARG A 162 -4.02 -17.02 -7.05
CA ARG A 162 -5.09 -17.99 -7.33
C ARG A 162 -4.99 -19.21 -6.39
N ALA A 163 -3.79 -19.76 -6.24
CA ALA A 163 -3.57 -20.89 -5.34
C ALA A 163 -3.97 -20.55 -3.89
N PHE A 164 -3.69 -19.34 -3.43
CA PHE A 164 -4.11 -18.87 -2.11
C PHE A 164 -5.64 -18.77 -2.00
N ARG A 165 -6.33 -18.18 -2.99
CA ARG A 165 -7.79 -18.12 -3.05
C ARG A 165 -8.43 -19.51 -2.98
N ASP A 166 -7.91 -20.45 -3.79
CA ASP A 166 -8.42 -21.82 -3.83
C ASP A 166 -8.24 -22.54 -2.47
N LEU A 167 -7.17 -22.20 -1.74
CA LEU A 167 -6.89 -22.77 -0.42
C LEU A 167 -7.71 -22.13 0.70
N VAL A 168 -7.92 -20.81 0.66
CA VAL A 168 -8.79 -20.10 1.64
C VAL A 168 -10.23 -20.55 1.51
N GLY A 169 -10.73 -20.72 0.29
CA GLY A 169 -12.09 -21.17 0.00
C GLY A 169 -13.18 -20.13 0.26
N THR A 170 -12.82 -18.86 0.40
CA THR A 170 -13.74 -17.72 0.54
C THR A 170 -13.31 -16.58 -0.38
N ASP A 171 -14.01 -15.46 -0.34
CA ASP A 171 -13.69 -14.30 -1.16
C ASP A 171 -12.30 -13.73 -0.82
N VAL A 172 -11.51 -13.42 -1.84
CA VAL A 172 -10.20 -12.79 -1.68
C VAL A 172 -10.14 -11.51 -2.50
N ASP A 173 -9.87 -10.40 -1.81
CA ASP A 173 -9.58 -9.10 -2.42
C ASP A 173 -8.07 -8.88 -2.46
N VAL A 174 -7.56 -8.44 -3.59
CA VAL A 174 -6.16 -8.02 -3.72
C VAL A 174 -6.10 -6.50 -3.80
N ALA A 175 -5.54 -5.88 -2.78
CA ALA A 175 -5.34 -4.44 -2.72
C ALA A 175 -4.03 -4.08 -3.42
N MET A 176 -4.12 -3.29 -4.48
CA MET A 176 -2.98 -2.86 -5.29
C MET A 176 -2.88 -1.33 -5.35
N GLY A 177 -1.69 -0.80 -5.19
CA GLY A 177 -1.46 0.63 -5.37
C GLY A 177 -1.47 1.03 -6.84
N LEU A 178 -2.50 1.74 -7.30
CA LEU A 178 -2.53 2.47 -8.56
C LEU A 178 -1.80 3.82 -8.41
N GLU A 179 -1.95 4.45 -7.27
CA GLU A 179 -1.42 5.74 -6.84
C GLU A 179 -2.01 6.92 -7.63
N THR A 180 -1.73 7.01 -8.92
CA THR A 180 -2.25 8.02 -9.83
C THR A 180 -2.15 7.55 -11.28
N VAL A 181 -3.04 8.05 -12.14
CA VAL A 181 -2.96 7.86 -13.60
C VAL A 181 -2.24 9.00 -14.31
N HIS A 182 -1.68 9.96 -13.57
CA HIS A 182 -0.99 11.10 -14.19
C HIS A 182 0.24 10.62 -14.98
N PRO A 183 0.33 10.92 -16.30
CA PRO A 183 1.33 10.33 -17.18
C PRO A 183 2.79 10.72 -16.83
N GLU A 184 2.99 11.91 -16.27
CA GLU A 184 4.30 12.38 -15.87
C GLU A 184 4.64 12.05 -14.41
N ILE A 185 3.64 11.99 -13.52
CA ILE A 185 3.88 11.76 -12.09
C ILE A 185 4.08 10.28 -11.79
N LEU A 186 3.27 9.38 -12.36
CA LEU A 186 3.38 7.95 -12.09
C LEU A 186 4.79 7.39 -12.31
N PRO A 187 5.50 7.71 -13.41
CA PRO A 187 6.89 7.29 -13.59
C PRO A 187 7.85 7.85 -12.52
N ARG A 188 7.58 9.07 -12.03
CA ARG A 188 8.40 9.77 -11.03
C ARG A 188 8.26 9.17 -9.63
N LEU A 189 7.20 8.42 -9.35
CA LEU A 189 7.00 7.77 -8.04
C LEU A 189 7.95 6.59 -7.79
N ASN A 190 8.80 6.21 -8.73
CA ASN A 190 9.70 5.04 -8.66
C ASN A 190 8.98 3.73 -8.29
N LYS A 191 7.68 3.66 -8.58
CA LYS A 191 6.88 2.45 -8.33
C LYS A 191 7.19 1.33 -9.34
N ARG A 192 7.87 1.68 -10.44
CA ARG A 192 8.28 0.73 -11.50
C ARG A 192 7.10 0.00 -12.14
N MET A 193 5.99 0.69 -12.27
CA MET A 193 4.74 0.19 -12.81
C MET A 193 4.22 1.18 -13.86
N THR A 194 3.60 0.68 -14.90
CA THR A 194 2.80 1.43 -15.88
C THR A 194 1.31 1.21 -15.65
N LEU A 195 0.45 1.99 -16.28
CA LEU A 195 -0.99 1.75 -16.25
C LEU A 195 -1.35 0.40 -16.89
N ALA A 196 -0.66 0.02 -17.96
CA ALA A 196 -0.83 -1.29 -18.60
C ALA A 196 -0.45 -2.47 -17.65
N ASP A 197 0.56 -2.30 -16.80
CA ASP A 197 0.89 -3.31 -15.77
C ASP A 197 -0.26 -3.46 -14.76
N PHE A 198 -0.90 -2.34 -14.36
CA PHE A 198 -2.03 -2.37 -13.44
C PHE A 198 -3.28 -3.00 -14.07
N GLU A 199 -3.59 -2.62 -15.31
CA GLU A 199 -4.71 -3.16 -16.09
C GLU A 199 -4.56 -4.68 -16.28
N ALA A 200 -3.39 -5.14 -16.75
CA ALA A 200 -3.11 -6.57 -16.93
C ALA A 200 -3.20 -7.36 -15.60
N ALA A 201 -2.74 -6.79 -14.49
CA ALA A 201 -2.88 -7.40 -13.17
C ALA A 201 -4.35 -7.49 -12.74
N SER A 202 -5.14 -6.42 -12.95
CA SER A 202 -6.57 -6.41 -12.64
C SER A 202 -7.33 -7.44 -13.48
N GLU A 203 -7.07 -7.51 -14.78
CA GLU A 203 -7.66 -8.50 -15.66
C GLU A 203 -7.34 -9.93 -15.22
N ARG A 204 -6.08 -10.21 -14.89
CA ARG A 204 -5.64 -11.53 -14.40
C ARG A 204 -6.34 -11.94 -13.11
N LEU A 205 -6.46 -11.02 -12.15
CA LEU A 205 -7.14 -11.29 -10.88
C LEU A 205 -8.63 -11.58 -11.10
N ARG A 206 -9.31 -10.77 -11.89
CA ARG A 206 -10.73 -10.94 -12.20
C ARG A 206 -11.00 -12.24 -12.99
N ALA A 207 -10.14 -12.59 -13.94
CA ALA A 207 -10.22 -13.87 -14.66
C ALA A 207 -10.06 -15.09 -13.73
N ALA A 208 -9.42 -14.90 -12.59
CA ALA A 208 -9.29 -15.89 -11.52
C ALA A 208 -10.36 -15.72 -10.41
N GLU A 209 -11.43 -14.95 -10.66
CA GLU A 209 -12.53 -14.69 -9.71
C GLU A 209 -12.08 -14.06 -8.38
N LEU A 210 -10.98 -13.32 -8.44
CA LEU A 210 -10.49 -12.49 -7.34
C LEU A 210 -10.94 -11.04 -7.54
N GLN A 211 -11.08 -10.32 -6.45
CA GLN A 211 -11.48 -8.94 -6.50
C GLN A 211 -10.29 -8.01 -6.38
N VAL A 212 -10.47 -6.81 -6.91
CA VAL A 212 -9.42 -5.81 -6.95
C VAL A 212 -9.84 -4.59 -6.15
N ARG A 213 -8.99 -4.22 -5.19
CA ARG A 213 -9.06 -2.94 -4.48
C ARG A 213 -7.90 -2.07 -4.94
N ALA A 214 -8.15 -0.81 -5.27
CA ALA A 214 -7.09 0.12 -5.67
C ALA A 214 -6.81 1.13 -4.56
N PHE A 215 -5.52 1.35 -4.26
CA PHE A 215 -5.06 2.50 -3.48
C PHE A 215 -4.76 3.67 -4.41
N ILE A 216 -5.37 4.83 -4.14
CA ILE A 216 -5.24 6.05 -4.93
C ILE A 216 -4.79 7.17 -4.02
N LEU A 217 -3.71 7.88 -4.39
CA LEU A 217 -3.22 9.02 -3.64
C LEU A 217 -3.99 10.29 -3.98
N VAL A 218 -4.49 10.96 -2.95
CA VAL A 218 -4.89 12.36 -3.08
C VAL A 218 -3.64 13.21 -3.00
N ARG A 219 -3.42 14.02 -4.05
CA ARG A 219 -2.24 14.88 -4.17
C ARG A 219 -0.94 14.06 -4.08
N ALA A 220 -0.71 13.22 -5.09
CA ALA A 220 0.58 12.55 -5.24
C ALA A 220 1.72 13.60 -5.27
N PRO A 221 2.97 13.23 -4.93
CA PRO A 221 4.11 14.14 -5.00
C PRO A 221 4.15 14.94 -6.29
N PHE A 222 4.59 16.19 -6.21
CA PHE A 222 4.73 17.14 -7.34
C PHE A 222 3.43 17.74 -7.88
N MET A 223 2.29 17.49 -7.23
CA MET A 223 1.00 18.08 -7.59
C MET A 223 0.62 19.24 -6.68
N THR A 224 -0.04 20.23 -7.23
CA THR A 224 -0.82 21.22 -6.47
C THR A 224 -2.04 20.55 -5.83
N GLU A 225 -2.75 21.24 -4.94
CA GLU A 225 -3.97 20.69 -4.33
C GLU A 225 -5.08 20.45 -5.37
N ALA A 226 -5.26 21.40 -6.29
CA ALA A 226 -6.25 21.28 -7.35
C ALA A 226 -5.97 20.09 -8.28
N GLU A 227 -4.72 19.95 -8.74
CA GLU A 227 -4.28 18.79 -9.53
C GLU A 227 -4.46 17.49 -8.75
N GLY A 228 -4.15 17.50 -7.45
CA GLY A 228 -4.30 16.34 -6.58
C GLY A 228 -5.73 15.79 -6.56
N VAL A 229 -6.73 16.66 -6.46
CA VAL A 229 -8.15 16.27 -6.51
C VAL A 229 -8.54 15.79 -7.91
N GLU A 230 -8.17 16.55 -8.94
CA GLU A 230 -8.52 16.21 -10.33
C GLU A 230 -7.96 14.83 -10.71
N TRP A 231 -6.68 14.59 -10.45
CA TRP A 231 -6.05 13.33 -10.82
C TRP A 231 -6.44 12.16 -9.92
N ALA A 232 -6.87 12.41 -8.68
CA ALA A 232 -7.51 11.37 -7.87
C ALA A 232 -8.84 10.93 -8.49
N CYS A 233 -9.70 11.86 -8.92
CA CYS A 233 -10.94 11.52 -9.62
C CYS A 233 -10.69 10.74 -10.92
N ARG A 234 -9.76 11.19 -11.76
CA ARG A 234 -9.37 10.47 -12.99
C ARG A 234 -8.81 9.08 -12.70
N SER A 235 -8.09 8.92 -11.58
CA SER A 235 -7.56 7.62 -11.17
C SER A 235 -8.66 6.68 -10.70
N ILE A 236 -9.70 7.19 -10.04
CA ILE A 236 -10.89 6.43 -9.66
C ILE A 236 -11.65 5.97 -10.92
N ASP A 237 -11.88 6.88 -11.87
CA ASP A 237 -12.55 6.56 -13.13
C ASP A 237 -11.81 5.47 -13.92
N PHE A 238 -10.48 5.59 -14.02
CA PHE A 238 -9.65 4.56 -14.64
C PHE A 238 -9.74 3.23 -13.88
N ALA A 239 -9.62 3.25 -12.56
CA ALA A 239 -9.69 2.03 -11.75
C ALA A 239 -11.00 1.27 -12.01
N PHE A 240 -12.14 1.96 -11.96
CA PHE A 240 -13.43 1.34 -12.27
C PHE A 240 -13.54 0.87 -13.73
N SER A 241 -12.96 1.60 -14.68
CA SER A 241 -12.99 1.20 -16.10
C SER A 241 -12.24 -0.11 -16.37
N VAL A 242 -11.23 -0.44 -15.56
CA VAL A 242 -10.47 -1.71 -15.64
C VAL A 242 -10.99 -2.79 -14.68
N GLY A 243 -12.15 -2.55 -14.05
CA GLY A 243 -12.90 -3.52 -13.24
C GLY A 243 -12.45 -3.64 -11.80
N VAL A 244 -11.87 -2.60 -11.23
CA VAL A 244 -11.67 -2.48 -9.77
C VAL A 244 -13.04 -2.32 -9.10
N GLU A 245 -13.27 -3.00 -7.99
CA GLU A 245 -14.55 -2.94 -7.26
C GLU A 245 -14.53 -1.92 -6.10
N CYS A 246 -13.34 -1.60 -5.58
CA CYS A 246 -13.21 -0.69 -4.46
C CYS A 246 -11.98 0.21 -4.61
N CYS A 247 -12.15 1.52 -4.43
CA CYS A 247 -11.05 2.48 -4.39
C CYS A 247 -10.89 3.02 -2.96
N ALA A 248 -9.71 2.82 -2.38
CA ALA A 248 -9.32 3.46 -1.13
C ALA A 248 -8.49 4.71 -1.45
N VAL A 249 -9.02 5.88 -1.09
CA VAL A 249 -8.42 7.18 -1.37
C VAL A 249 -7.58 7.62 -0.19
N ILE A 250 -6.27 7.80 -0.40
CA ILE A 250 -5.29 7.95 0.66
C ILE A 250 -4.61 9.34 0.57
N PRO A 251 -4.69 10.18 1.61
CA PRO A 251 -3.91 11.40 1.68
C PRO A 251 -2.41 11.09 1.65
N THR A 252 -1.68 11.76 0.76
CA THR A 252 -0.22 11.57 0.64
C THR A 252 0.49 12.13 1.86
N ARG A 253 1.38 11.34 2.44
CA ARG A 253 2.26 11.74 3.55
C ARG A 253 3.62 12.18 3.01
N ALA A 254 4.47 12.76 3.88
CA ALA A 254 5.81 13.21 3.52
C ALA A 254 6.79 12.08 3.08
N GLY A 255 6.40 10.82 3.23
CA GLY A 255 7.11 9.69 2.68
C GLY A 255 8.50 9.44 3.25
N ASN A 256 9.46 9.17 2.36
CA ASN A 256 10.83 8.76 2.71
C ASN A 256 11.75 9.88 3.22
N GLY A 257 11.27 11.10 3.42
CA GLY A 257 12.14 12.27 3.60
C GLY A 257 12.68 12.82 2.27
N ALA A 258 12.19 12.31 1.14
CA ALA A 258 12.54 12.76 -0.21
C ALA A 258 11.55 13.79 -0.78
N LEU A 259 10.56 14.21 0.02
CA LEU A 259 9.50 15.16 -0.31
C LEU A 259 9.50 16.34 0.67
#